data_bf942c01dc2802f4c75c2eaf7a0d18c0
#
_entry.id   bf942c01dc2802f4c75c2eaf7a0d18c0
#
_cell.length_a   1.000
_cell.length_b   1.000
_cell.length_c   1.000
_cell.angle_alpha   90.00
_cell.angle_beta   90.00
_cell.angle_gamma   90.00
#
_symmetry.space_group_name_H-M   'P 1'
#
loop_
_entity.id
_entity.type
_entity.pdbx_description
1 polymer ?
#
loop_
_entity_poly.entity_id
_entity_poly.type
_entity_poly.pdbx_seq_one_letter_code
_entity_poly.pdbx_strand_id
1 'polypeptide(L)'
;AVKLEKTDNPYLNDWRFIRSEGSYRHKNDRGTGAIIELNYYFPDHAGHSLIPVLASFYGLDAQLAGPEAMMQADVDAFVDRYRQTSTSAEGNTLDMNWMKSATGFPVFVSGQLLCLAKTSAVSTGSGSMRNHADYTLIDLGSNRRLTFEDIFRAYAKEELSALLGTALKSMFMIESGTELRQAGFFVDKVLPNENILLGAGALGFAYNVYELGPPSKGQPVVMLPFEAIEHLLQPAFAAQLRVASGRP
;
A
#
# COMPACT_ATOMS: atom_id res chain seq x y z
N ALA A 1 -20.61 9.71 9.18
CA ALA A 1 -20.09 9.47 10.53
C ALA A 1 -19.06 8.34 10.44
N VAL A 2 -17.91 8.53 11.04
CA VAL A 2 -16.86 7.48 11.17
C VAL A 2 -17.28 6.55 12.30
N LYS A 3 -17.29 5.24 12.05
CA LYS A 3 -17.60 4.22 13.04
C LYS A 3 -16.35 3.42 13.37
N LEU A 4 -16.02 3.30 14.64
CA LEU A 4 -14.92 2.48 15.14
C LEU A 4 -15.48 1.10 15.52
N GLU A 5 -14.99 0.05 14.88
CA GLU A 5 -15.25 -1.33 15.29
C GLU A 5 -13.98 -1.99 15.78
N LYS A 6 -14.04 -2.58 16.99
CA LYS A 6 -12.94 -3.40 17.51
C LYS A 6 -12.98 -4.77 16.85
N THR A 7 -11.90 -5.13 16.19
CA THR A 7 -11.68 -6.48 15.69
C THR A 7 -10.44 -7.06 16.36
N ASP A 8 -10.61 -8.09 17.16
CA ASP A 8 -9.48 -8.86 17.67
C ASP A 8 -8.91 -9.71 16.54
N ASN A 9 -7.71 -9.36 16.07
CA ASN A 9 -6.99 -10.16 15.10
C ASN A 9 -5.98 -11.07 15.84
N PRO A 10 -6.18 -12.39 15.89
CA PRO A 10 -5.33 -13.31 16.65
C PRO A 10 -3.89 -13.41 16.11
N TYR A 11 -3.60 -12.87 14.91
CA TYR A 11 -2.28 -12.91 14.31
C TYR A 11 -1.38 -11.73 14.70
N LEU A 12 -1.89 -10.76 15.49
CA LEU A 12 -1.16 -9.54 15.85
C LEU A 12 -0.46 -9.63 17.21
N ASN A 13 -0.39 -10.79 17.84
CA ASN A 13 0.22 -11.03 19.17
C ASN A 13 -0.17 -9.95 20.19
N ASP A 14 0.77 -9.20 20.74
CA ASP A 14 0.52 -8.17 21.75
C ASP A 14 0.04 -6.82 21.17
N TRP A 15 -0.08 -6.71 19.84
CA TRP A 15 -0.52 -5.49 19.16
C TRP A 15 -2.02 -5.52 18.89
N ARG A 16 -2.76 -4.64 19.55
CA ARG A 16 -4.19 -4.46 19.31
C ARG A 16 -4.39 -3.34 18.30
N PHE A 17 -4.97 -3.69 17.18
CA PHE A 17 -5.41 -2.72 16.17
C PHE A 17 -6.93 -2.67 16.14
N ILE A 18 -7.47 -1.46 16.06
CA ILE A 18 -8.87 -1.23 15.77
C ILE A 18 -9.05 -0.85 14.30
N ARG A 19 -10.10 -1.37 13.72
CA ARG A 19 -10.55 -0.97 12.39
C ARG A 19 -11.37 0.32 12.51
N SER A 20 -10.94 1.35 11.80
CA SER A 20 -11.67 2.61 11.67
C SER A 20 -12.33 2.67 10.31
N GLU A 21 -13.65 2.88 10.28
CA GLU A 21 -14.42 2.97 9.06
C GLU A 21 -14.94 4.39 8.85
N GLY A 22 -14.77 4.92 7.64
CA GLY A 22 -15.34 6.18 7.21
C GLY A 22 -16.11 5.98 5.91
N SER A 23 -17.36 6.43 5.87
CA SER A 23 -18.13 6.36 4.65
C SER A 23 -18.95 7.63 4.43
N TYR A 24 -19.05 8.00 3.18
CA TYR A 24 -19.94 9.08 2.74
C TYR A 24 -20.60 8.68 1.43
N ARG A 25 -21.89 8.94 1.35
CA ARG A 25 -22.65 8.75 0.11
C ARG A 25 -23.53 9.97 -0.12
N HIS A 26 -23.34 10.60 -1.26
CA HIS A 26 -24.16 11.70 -1.73
C HIS A 26 -24.73 11.35 -3.11
N LYS A 27 -26.01 11.58 -3.29
CA LYS A 27 -26.66 11.56 -4.62
C LYS A 27 -27.36 12.87 -4.84
N ASN A 28 -27.23 13.43 -6.02
CA ASN A 28 -28.05 14.56 -6.48
C ASN A 28 -29.43 14.08 -6.98
N ASP A 29 -30.29 15.02 -7.36
CA ASP A 29 -31.64 14.73 -7.86
C ASP A 29 -31.64 13.89 -9.14
N ARG A 30 -30.54 13.81 -9.86
CA ARG A 30 -30.34 12.98 -11.07
C ARG A 30 -29.80 11.59 -10.77
N GLY A 31 -29.55 11.27 -9.51
CA GLY A 31 -29.04 9.96 -9.07
C GLY A 31 -27.53 9.77 -9.20
N THR A 32 -26.79 10.80 -9.65
CA THR A 32 -25.32 10.81 -9.67
C THR A 32 -24.76 11.35 -8.36
N GLY A 33 -23.51 11.03 -8.02
CA GLY A 33 -22.99 11.47 -6.75
C GLY A 33 -21.56 11.03 -6.45
N ALA A 34 -21.18 11.25 -5.20
CA ALA A 34 -19.90 10.85 -4.66
C ALA A 34 -20.07 9.75 -3.59
N ILE A 35 -19.24 8.74 -3.67
CA ILE A 35 -19.14 7.67 -2.67
C ILE A 35 -17.69 7.59 -2.22
N ILE A 36 -17.46 7.61 -0.92
CA ILE A 36 -16.14 7.32 -0.34
C ILE A 36 -16.30 6.30 0.77
N GLU A 37 -15.42 5.29 0.76
CA GLU A 37 -15.35 4.22 1.76
C GLU A 37 -13.90 4.06 2.18
N LEU A 38 -13.62 4.26 3.47
CA LEU A 38 -12.31 4.16 4.08
C LEU A 38 -12.31 3.10 5.17
N ASN A 39 -11.34 2.21 5.15
CA ASN A 39 -11.16 1.16 6.14
C ASN A 39 -9.68 1.12 6.54
N TYR A 40 -9.34 1.61 7.71
CA TYR A 40 -7.96 1.64 8.17
C TYR A 40 -7.81 1.02 9.56
N TYR A 41 -6.68 0.39 9.78
CA TYR A 41 -6.30 -0.18 11.07
C TYR A 41 -5.35 0.75 11.80
N PHE A 42 -5.68 1.09 13.04
CA PHE A 42 -4.85 1.90 13.93
C PHE A 42 -4.68 1.19 15.28
N PRO A 43 -3.61 1.49 16.05
CA PRO A 43 -3.49 1.01 17.42
C PRO A 43 -4.70 1.38 18.28
N ASP A 44 -5.14 0.46 19.15
CA ASP A 44 -6.32 0.62 20.04
C ASP A 44 -6.14 1.72 21.11
N HIS A 45 -5.06 2.46 21.05
CA HIS A 45 -4.68 3.42 22.08
C HIS A 45 -4.48 4.81 21.49
N ALA A 46 -5.36 5.74 21.84
CA ALA A 46 -5.26 7.13 21.41
C ALA A 46 -3.93 7.74 21.91
N GLY A 47 -3.20 8.42 21.04
CA GLY A 47 -1.88 8.98 21.34
C GLY A 47 -0.71 8.02 21.16
N HIS A 48 -0.95 6.80 20.66
CA HIS A 48 0.14 5.89 20.33
C HIS A 48 1.05 6.49 19.26
N SER A 49 2.36 6.47 19.48
CA SER A 49 3.39 7.09 18.60
C SER A 49 3.40 6.52 17.15
N LEU A 50 2.81 5.35 16.94
CA LEU A 50 2.65 4.76 15.63
C LEU A 50 1.53 5.42 14.79
N ILE A 51 0.55 6.07 15.41
CA ILE A 51 -0.60 6.67 14.70
C ILE A 51 -0.16 7.65 13.61
N PRO A 52 0.75 8.61 13.83
CA PRO A 52 1.20 9.53 12.79
C PRO A 52 1.91 8.81 11.63
N VAL A 53 2.66 7.74 11.92
CA VAL A 53 3.36 6.94 10.90
C VAL A 53 2.37 6.22 10.00
N LEU A 54 1.34 5.61 10.59
CA LEU A 54 0.26 4.94 9.86
C LEU A 54 -0.57 5.94 9.05
N ALA A 55 -0.94 7.07 9.67
CA ALA A 55 -1.69 8.13 9.01
C ALA A 55 -0.94 8.63 7.76
N SER A 56 0.36 8.90 7.89
CA SER A 56 1.21 9.30 6.76
C SER A 56 1.22 8.25 5.65
N PHE A 57 1.33 6.96 5.99
CA PHE A 57 1.29 5.89 5.01
C PHE A 57 -0.08 5.77 4.34
N TYR A 58 -1.17 5.95 5.09
CA TYR A 58 -2.53 5.95 4.55
C TYR A 58 -2.85 7.20 3.71
N GLY A 59 -2.00 8.23 3.77
CA GLY A 59 -2.21 9.49 3.07
C GLY A 59 -3.22 10.40 3.78
N LEU A 60 -3.33 10.26 5.11
CA LEU A 60 -4.15 11.08 5.99
C LEU A 60 -3.32 12.21 6.61
N ASP A 61 -3.98 13.27 7.06
CA ASP A 61 -3.31 14.36 7.79
C ASP A 61 -2.94 13.92 9.22
N ALA A 62 -1.67 13.57 9.40
CA ALA A 62 -1.11 13.10 10.66
C ALA A 62 -1.07 14.16 11.78
N GLN A 63 -1.39 15.42 11.49
CA GLN A 63 -1.42 16.51 12.48
C GLN A 63 -2.76 16.61 13.21
N LEU A 64 -3.79 15.96 12.69
CA LEU A 64 -5.12 15.95 13.29
C LEU A 64 -5.20 15.03 14.51
N ALA A 65 -6.13 15.35 15.41
CA ALA A 65 -6.30 14.68 16.69
C ALA A 65 -6.97 13.29 16.55
N GLY A 66 -6.18 12.32 16.11
CA GLY A 66 -6.58 10.91 16.08
C GLY A 66 -7.24 10.45 14.78
N PRO A 67 -7.41 9.13 14.63
CA PRO A 67 -7.85 8.49 13.40
C PRO A 67 -9.18 8.99 12.85
N GLU A 68 -10.15 9.25 13.73
CA GLU A 68 -11.48 9.70 13.32
C GLU A 68 -11.43 11.07 12.64
N ALA A 69 -10.73 12.05 13.24
CA ALA A 69 -10.58 13.38 12.66
C ALA A 69 -9.79 13.34 11.34
N MET A 70 -8.75 12.49 11.26
CA MET A 70 -7.94 12.31 10.05
C MET A 70 -8.77 11.75 8.90
N MET A 71 -9.59 10.74 9.17
CA MET A 71 -10.45 10.12 8.16
C MET A 71 -11.60 11.05 7.76
N GLN A 72 -12.19 11.78 8.70
CA GLN A 72 -13.23 12.75 8.40
C GLN A 72 -12.71 13.85 7.48
N ALA A 73 -11.51 14.36 7.72
CA ALA A 73 -10.89 15.36 6.86
C ALA A 73 -10.66 14.85 5.42
N ASP A 74 -10.26 13.59 5.24
CA ASP A 74 -10.12 12.99 3.90
C ASP A 74 -11.48 12.83 3.20
N VAL A 75 -12.52 12.47 3.94
CA VAL A 75 -13.91 12.44 3.44
C VAL A 75 -14.35 13.83 2.97
N ASP A 76 -14.17 14.84 3.82
CA ASP A 76 -14.60 16.22 3.54
C ASP A 76 -13.85 16.77 2.31
N ALA A 77 -12.54 16.57 2.24
CA ALA A 77 -11.73 17.00 1.09
C ALA A 77 -12.17 16.35 -0.24
N PHE A 78 -12.53 15.06 -0.21
CA PHE A 78 -13.05 14.37 -1.40
C PHE A 78 -14.41 14.92 -1.84
N VAL A 79 -15.31 15.13 -0.88
CA VAL A 79 -16.67 15.66 -1.12
C VAL A 79 -16.63 17.10 -1.64
N ASP A 80 -15.77 17.92 -1.05
CA ASP A 80 -15.64 19.31 -1.48
C ASP A 80 -15.06 19.43 -2.90
N ARG A 81 -14.10 18.60 -3.25
CA ARG A 81 -13.57 18.51 -4.61
C ARG A 81 -14.65 18.05 -5.61
N TYR A 82 -15.48 17.07 -5.24
CA TYR A 82 -16.61 16.64 -6.05
C TYR A 82 -17.59 17.80 -6.27
N ARG A 83 -17.98 18.53 -5.21
CA ARG A 83 -18.88 19.68 -5.30
C ARG A 83 -18.35 20.79 -6.18
N GLN A 84 -17.07 21.15 -6.00
CA GLN A 84 -16.41 22.18 -6.82
C GLN A 84 -16.41 21.80 -8.31
N THR A 85 -16.11 20.54 -8.61
CA THR A 85 -16.09 20.06 -10.00
C THR A 85 -17.48 20.01 -10.61
N SER A 86 -18.50 19.66 -9.83
CA SER A 86 -19.87 19.61 -10.31
C SER A 86 -20.53 20.97 -10.47
N THR A 87 -20.02 22.02 -9.80
CA THR A 87 -20.57 23.39 -9.87
C THR A 87 -19.86 24.29 -10.88
N SER A 88 -18.65 23.96 -11.30
CA SER A 88 -17.81 24.82 -12.16
C SER A 88 -18.05 24.68 -13.67
N ALA A 89 -18.88 23.75 -14.09
CA ALA A 89 -19.18 23.58 -15.50
C ALA A 89 -20.39 24.45 -15.87
N GLU A 90 -20.18 25.53 -16.62
CA GLU A 90 -21.15 26.47 -17.22
C GLU A 90 -22.47 25.80 -17.63
N GLY A 91 -23.36 25.52 -16.65
CA GLY A 91 -24.67 24.92 -16.87
C GLY A 91 -24.72 23.45 -17.31
N ASN A 92 -23.60 22.83 -17.68
CA ASN A 92 -23.47 21.42 -17.95
C ASN A 92 -22.84 20.74 -16.74
N THR A 93 -23.64 20.40 -15.74
CA THR A 93 -23.25 19.47 -14.69
C THR A 93 -22.96 18.13 -15.37
N LEU A 94 -21.69 17.79 -15.48
CA LEU A 94 -21.29 16.47 -15.92
C LEU A 94 -21.84 15.48 -14.88
N ASP A 95 -22.85 14.73 -15.26
CA ASP A 95 -23.49 13.70 -14.43
C ASP A 95 -22.50 12.54 -14.23
N MET A 96 -21.47 12.77 -13.40
CA MET A 96 -20.41 11.80 -13.16
C MET A 96 -20.48 11.26 -11.74
N ASN A 97 -20.39 9.95 -11.62
CA ASN A 97 -20.23 9.32 -10.32
C ASN A 97 -18.74 9.32 -9.92
N TRP A 98 -18.46 9.86 -8.75
CA TRP A 98 -17.15 9.77 -8.13
C TRP A 98 -17.16 8.66 -7.09
N MET A 99 -16.11 7.87 -7.09
CA MET A 99 -15.90 6.82 -6.10
C MET A 99 -14.45 6.81 -5.61
N LYS A 100 -14.30 6.71 -4.30
CA LYS A 100 -13.01 6.42 -3.65
C LYS A 100 -13.24 5.29 -2.65
N SER A 101 -12.45 4.25 -2.74
CA SER A 101 -12.37 3.19 -1.74
C SER A 101 -10.91 3.04 -1.34
N ALA A 102 -10.62 2.96 -0.06
CA ALA A 102 -9.28 2.70 0.43
C ALA A 102 -9.31 1.81 1.68
N THR A 103 -8.42 0.83 1.70
CA THR A 103 -8.29 -0.09 2.82
C THR A 103 -6.80 -0.22 3.17
N GLY A 104 -6.46 0.02 4.43
CA GLY A 104 -5.11 -0.17 4.96
C GLY A 104 -5.11 -1.14 6.12
N PHE A 105 -4.28 -2.18 6.06
CA PHE A 105 -4.28 -3.27 7.03
C PHE A 105 -2.89 -3.87 7.25
N PRO A 106 -2.63 -4.45 8.43
CA PRO A 106 -1.42 -5.22 8.66
C PRO A 106 -1.45 -6.52 7.84
N VAL A 107 -0.36 -6.78 7.12
CA VAL A 107 -0.15 -8.02 6.35
C VAL A 107 0.65 -9.02 7.16
N PHE A 108 1.64 -8.53 7.88
CA PHE A 108 2.56 -9.36 8.65
C PHE A 108 3.06 -8.58 9.86
N VAL A 109 3.07 -9.23 11.00
CA VAL A 109 3.68 -8.71 12.24
C VAL A 109 4.51 -9.81 12.86
N SER A 110 5.76 -9.57 13.11
CA SER A 110 6.62 -10.49 13.86
C SER A 110 7.78 -9.74 14.51
N GLY A 111 7.98 -9.98 15.79
CA GLY A 111 8.98 -9.27 16.57
C GLY A 111 8.73 -7.75 16.52
N GLN A 112 9.72 -7.01 16.04
CA GLN A 112 9.65 -5.56 15.88
C GLN A 112 9.33 -5.10 14.44
N LEU A 113 8.95 -6.03 13.56
CA LEU A 113 8.63 -5.71 12.17
C LEU A 113 7.12 -5.78 11.94
N LEU A 114 6.57 -4.71 11.40
CA LEU A 114 5.19 -4.60 10.92
C LEU A 114 5.22 -4.34 9.41
N CYS A 115 4.59 -5.21 8.64
CA CYS A 115 4.30 -4.96 7.23
C CYS A 115 2.86 -4.51 7.09
N LEU A 116 2.66 -3.37 6.45
CA LEU A 116 1.34 -2.82 6.13
C LEU A 116 1.09 -2.88 4.63
N ALA A 117 -0.17 -3.10 4.29
CA ALA A 117 -0.70 -2.87 2.95
C ALA A 117 -1.71 -1.72 2.98
N LYS A 118 -1.76 -0.96 1.89
CA LYS A 118 -2.84 -0.04 1.56
C LYS A 118 -3.28 -0.32 0.14
N THR A 119 -4.53 -0.62 -0.04
CA THR A 119 -5.15 -0.71 -1.36
C THR A 119 -6.12 0.45 -1.55
N SER A 120 -6.14 1.02 -2.73
CA SER A 120 -7.08 2.10 -3.05
C SER A 120 -7.61 1.96 -4.47
N ALA A 121 -8.84 2.39 -4.66
CA ALA A 121 -9.51 2.48 -5.94
C ALA A 121 -10.19 3.83 -6.05
N VAL A 122 -9.89 4.59 -7.10
CA VAL A 122 -10.44 5.93 -7.31
C VAL A 122 -10.98 6.04 -8.74
N SER A 123 -12.19 6.55 -8.86
CA SER A 123 -12.80 6.98 -10.12
C SER A 123 -13.41 8.36 -9.94
N THR A 124 -13.08 9.30 -10.83
CA THR A 124 -13.57 10.69 -10.78
C THR A 124 -14.36 11.04 -12.04
N GLY A 125 -15.26 10.14 -12.46
CA GLY A 125 -16.17 10.37 -13.56
C GLY A 125 -15.88 9.57 -14.82
N SER A 126 -15.34 10.14 -15.87
CA SER A 126 -15.23 9.51 -17.21
C SER A 126 -14.11 8.49 -17.38
N GLY A 127 -13.32 8.23 -16.34
CA GLY A 127 -12.18 7.32 -16.40
C GLY A 127 -12.47 5.94 -15.84
N SER A 128 -11.64 4.97 -16.22
CA SER A 128 -11.59 3.69 -15.55
C SER A 128 -11.11 3.86 -14.10
N MET A 129 -11.59 2.99 -13.21
CA MET A 129 -11.14 2.94 -11.82
C MET A 129 -9.63 2.70 -11.77
N ARG A 130 -8.92 3.56 -11.06
CA ARG A 130 -7.49 3.43 -10.83
C ARG A 130 -7.26 2.68 -9.53
N ASN A 131 -6.79 1.46 -9.66
CA ASN A 131 -6.41 0.63 -8.52
C ASN A 131 -4.93 0.84 -8.20
N HIS A 132 -4.61 0.99 -6.93
CA HIS A 132 -3.25 1.15 -6.43
C HIS A 132 -3.05 0.30 -5.18
N ALA A 133 -1.87 -0.29 -5.04
CA ALA A 133 -1.49 -1.08 -3.87
C ALA A 133 -0.10 -0.65 -3.39
N ASP A 134 -0.03 -0.17 -2.15
CA ASP A 134 1.20 0.23 -1.48
C ASP A 134 1.47 -0.72 -0.33
N TYR A 135 2.74 -1.05 -0.15
CA TYR A 135 3.24 -1.80 1.00
C TYR A 135 4.36 -1.02 1.68
N THR A 136 4.50 -1.21 2.97
CA THR A 136 5.61 -0.62 3.71
C THR A 136 5.97 -1.48 4.90
N LEU A 137 7.24 -1.43 5.29
CA LEU A 137 7.74 -2.00 6.52
C LEU A 137 7.95 -0.90 7.57
N ILE A 138 7.56 -1.21 8.79
CA ILE A 138 7.73 -0.33 9.95
C ILE A 138 8.51 -1.08 11.00
N ASP A 139 9.55 -0.45 11.53
CA ASP A 139 10.21 -0.86 12.75
C ASP A 139 9.41 -0.34 13.96
N LEU A 140 8.81 -1.26 14.69
CA LEU A 140 7.99 -0.98 15.87
C LEU A 140 8.83 -0.50 17.07
N GLY A 141 10.12 -0.82 17.11
CA GLY A 141 11.03 -0.34 18.15
C GLY A 141 11.29 1.16 18.05
N SER A 142 11.46 1.66 16.83
CA SER A 142 11.68 3.09 16.55
C SER A 142 10.42 3.83 16.08
N ASN A 143 9.30 3.14 15.85
CA ASN A 143 8.07 3.67 15.26
C ASN A 143 8.34 4.41 13.94
N ARG A 144 9.13 3.83 13.05
CA ARG A 144 9.60 4.46 11.82
C ARG A 144 9.39 3.54 10.62
N ARG A 145 8.99 4.11 9.49
CA ARG A 145 9.01 3.39 8.21
C ARG A 145 10.45 3.08 7.82
N LEU A 146 10.67 1.87 7.33
CA LEU A 146 11.93 1.45 6.75
C LEU A 146 11.97 1.84 5.27
N THR A 147 13.08 2.44 4.86
CA THR A 147 13.40 2.74 3.46
C THR A 147 14.16 1.60 2.80
N PHE A 148 14.37 1.68 1.50
CA PHE A 148 15.21 0.73 0.78
C PHE A 148 16.62 0.63 1.42
N GLU A 149 17.21 1.76 1.77
CA GLU A 149 18.56 1.86 2.37
C GLU A 149 18.63 1.29 3.79
N ASP A 150 17.51 1.25 4.52
CA ASP A 150 17.45 0.57 5.84
C ASP A 150 17.44 -0.95 5.68
N ILE A 151 16.89 -1.46 4.58
CA ILE A 151 16.69 -2.88 4.33
C ILE A 151 17.88 -3.47 3.56
N PHE A 152 18.34 -2.78 2.52
CA PHE A 152 19.33 -3.28 1.58
C PHE A 152 20.63 -2.49 1.62
N ARG A 153 21.72 -3.18 1.33
CA ARG A 153 23.04 -2.57 1.14
C ARG A 153 23.09 -1.71 -0.11
N ALA A 154 23.93 -0.68 -0.13
CA ALA A 154 24.03 0.27 -1.23
C ALA A 154 24.31 -0.38 -2.60
N TYR A 155 25.04 -1.49 -2.64
CA TYR A 155 25.36 -2.21 -3.87
C TYR A 155 24.28 -3.21 -4.33
N ALA A 156 23.21 -3.40 -3.56
CA ALA A 156 22.22 -4.45 -3.81
C ALA A 156 21.36 -4.24 -5.07
N LYS A 157 21.21 -2.99 -5.53
CA LYS A 157 20.22 -2.63 -6.57
C LYS A 157 20.39 -3.42 -7.88
N GLU A 158 21.63 -3.65 -8.31
CA GLU A 158 21.89 -4.33 -9.58
C GLU A 158 21.54 -5.82 -9.49
N GLU A 159 21.96 -6.49 -8.43
CA GLU A 159 21.69 -7.91 -8.22
C GLU A 159 20.21 -8.16 -7.94
N LEU A 160 19.56 -7.31 -7.13
CA LEU A 160 18.12 -7.35 -6.93
C LEU A 160 17.36 -7.21 -8.25
N SER A 161 17.80 -6.31 -9.11
CA SER A 161 17.19 -6.14 -10.44
C SER A 161 17.27 -7.42 -11.29
N ALA A 162 18.40 -8.11 -11.27
CA ALA A 162 18.55 -9.39 -11.98
C ALA A 162 17.66 -10.49 -11.39
N LEU A 163 17.60 -10.59 -10.06
CA LEU A 163 16.73 -11.55 -9.37
C LEU A 163 15.25 -11.28 -9.64
N LEU A 164 14.83 -10.00 -9.56
CA LEU A 164 13.46 -9.58 -9.85
C LEU A 164 13.08 -9.88 -11.30
N GLY A 165 13.99 -9.61 -12.25
CA GLY A 165 13.75 -9.94 -13.66
C GLY A 165 13.55 -11.43 -13.89
N THR A 166 14.37 -12.26 -13.25
CA THR A 166 14.26 -13.73 -13.31
C THR A 166 12.94 -14.21 -12.69
N ALA A 167 12.61 -13.72 -11.49
CA ALA A 167 11.38 -14.10 -10.80
C ALA A 167 10.13 -13.63 -11.56
N LEU A 168 10.14 -12.43 -12.15
CA LEU A 168 9.04 -11.93 -12.98
C LEU A 168 8.85 -12.79 -14.23
N LYS A 169 9.94 -13.17 -14.92
CA LYS A 169 9.86 -14.08 -16.08
C LYS A 169 9.24 -15.42 -15.69
N SER A 170 9.66 -15.99 -14.58
CA SER A 170 9.06 -17.23 -14.05
C SER A 170 7.57 -17.08 -13.77
N MET A 171 7.16 -15.98 -13.10
CA MET A 171 5.76 -15.68 -12.77
C MET A 171 4.86 -15.63 -14.02
N PHE A 172 5.36 -15.08 -15.12
CA PHE A 172 4.64 -14.95 -16.37
C PHE A 172 4.93 -16.04 -17.40
N MET A 173 5.66 -17.11 -16.99
CA MET A 173 6.05 -18.24 -17.84
C MET A 173 6.77 -17.79 -19.13
N ILE A 174 7.64 -16.77 -19.00
CA ILE A 174 8.45 -16.25 -20.11
C ILE A 174 9.74 -17.07 -20.21
N GLU A 175 10.06 -17.53 -21.41
CA GLU A 175 11.30 -18.27 -21.69
C GLU A 175 12.54 -17.43 -21.33
N SER A 176 13.57 -18.07 -20.79
CA SER A 176 14.77 -17.40 -20.25
C SER A 176 15.51 -16.49 -21.25
N GLY A 177 15.46 -16.81 -22.54
CA GLY A 177 16.06 -16.02 -23.61
C GLY A 177 15.22 -14.85 -24.12
N THR A 178 13.94 -14.76 -23.73
CA THR A 178 13.02 -13.72 -24.20
C THR A 178 13.19 -12.46 -23.35
N GLU A 179 13.30 -11.29 -24.00
CA GLU A 179 13.28 -10.00 -23.32
C GLU A 179 11.87 -9.65 -22.82
N LEU A 180 11.77 -8.91 -21.70
CA LEU A 180 10.48 -8.55 -21.11
C LEU A 180 9.62 -7.71 -22.08
N ARG A 181 10.23 -6.82 -22.87
CA ARG A 181 9.51 -6.04 -23.88
C ARG A 181 8.89 -6.90 -24.96
N GLN A 182 9.58 -7.96 -25.39
CA GLN A 182 9.03 -8.92 -26.35
C GLN A 182 7.83 -9.67 -25.77
N ALA A 183 7.81 -9.86 -24.45
CA ALA A 183 6.68 -10.44 -23.72
C ALA A 183 5.57 -9.41 -23.37
N GLY A 184 5.66 -8.17 -23.89
CA GLY A 184 4.65 -7.13 -23.74
C GLY A 184 4.75 -6.30 -22.45
N PHE A 185 5.91 -6.28 -21.80
CA PHE A 185 6.22 -5.32 -20.73
C PHE A 185 6.77 -4.01 -21.31
N PHE A 186 6.80 -2.94 -20.51
CA PHE A 186 7.37 -1.64 -20.91
C PHE A 186 8.88 -1.56 -20.68
N VAL A 187 9.43 -2.48 -19.92
CA VAL A 187 10.81 -2.48 -19.43
C VAL A 187 11.49 -3.81 -19.77
N ASP A 188 12.81 -3.78 -19.94
CA ASP A 188 13.65 -4.99 -20.03
C ASP A 188 14.35 -5.30 -18.70
N LYS A 189 14.46 -4.28 -17.82
CA LYS A 189 15.08 -4.40 -16.51
C LYS A 189 14.06 -4.04 -15.43
N VAL A 190 13.86 -4.94 -14.46
CA VAL A 190 12.97 -4.73 -13.31
C VAL A 190 13.78 -4.08 -12.20
N LEU A 191 13.52 -2.81 -11.90
CA LEU A 191 14.21 -2.10 -10.81
C LEU A 191 13.47 -2.31 -9.48
N PRO A 192 14.21 -2.54 -8.37
CA PRO A 192 13.59 -2.52 -7.05
C PRO A 192 13.05 -1.12 -6.74
N ASN A 193 11.92 -1.06 -6.04
CA ASN A 193 11.24 0.17 -5.63
C ASN A 193 11.05 0.21 -4.10
N GLU A 194 10.38 1.24 -3.59
CA GLU A 194 10.06 1.41 -2.17
C GLU A 194 8.77 0.67 -1.74
N ASN A 195 8.11 0.00 -2.67
CA ASN A 195 6.85 -0.72 -2.41
C ASN A 195 7.16 -2.17 -1.99
N ILE A 196 7.69 -2.29 -0.76
CA ILE A 196 8.28 -3.51 -0.23
C ILE A 196 7.34 -4.17 0.75
N LEU A 197 7.09 -5.46 0.57
CA LEU A 197 6.32 -6.27 1.50
C LEU A 197 7.16 -7.39 2.12
N LEU A 198 6.79 -7.77 3.34
CA LEU A 198 7.39 -8.87 4.08
C LEU A 198 6.41 -10.03 4.19
N GLY A 199 6.85 -11.22 3.80
CA GLY A 199 6.17 -12.49 4.02
C GLY A 199 6.96 -13.42 4.92
N ALA A 200 6.40 -14.58 5.22
CA ALA A 200 6.99 -15.55 6.17
C ALA A 200 8.36 -16.12 5.75
N GLY A 201 8.71 -16.07 4.48
CA GLY A 201 9.98 -16.65 3.97
C GLY A 201 10.61 -15.81 2.85
N ALA A 202 10.08 -14.63 2.55
CA ALA A 202 10.49 -13.83 1.41
C ALA A 202 10.24 -12.35 1.63
N LEU A 203 11.00 -11.50 0.93
CA LEU A 203 10.67 -10.10 0.67
C LEU A 203 10.09 -9.97 -0.74
N GLY A 204 9.09 -9.12 -0.89
CA GLY A 204 8.46 -8.84 -2.18
C GLY A 204 8.58 -7.38 -2.58
N PHE A 205 8.55 -7.16 -3.89
CA PHE A 205 8.44 -5.85 -4.50
C PHE A 205 7.13 -5.79 -5.30
N ALA A 206 6.26 -4.88 -4.93
CA ALA A 206 4.99 -4.70 -5.61
C ALA A 206 5.09 -3.59 -6.66
N TYR A 207 4.47 -3.85 -7.81
CA TYR A 207 4.43 -2.91 -8.92
C TYR A 207 3.00 -2.62 -9.30
N ASN A 208 2.65 -1.35 -9.35
CA ASN A 208 1.32 -0.94 -9.74
C ASN A 208 1.10 -1.00 -11.25
N VAL A 209 -0.15 -0.91 -11.67
CA VAL A 209 -0.51 -0.88 -13.10
C VAL A 209 0.25 0.24 -13.79
N TYR A 210 0.81 -0.05 -14.96
CA TYR A 210 1.67 0.79 -15.78
C TYR A 210 3.13 0.95 -15.30
N GLU A 211 3.53 0.46 -14.14
CA GLU A 211 4.94 0.51 -13.73
C GLU A 211 5.82 -0.44 -14.55
N LEU A 212 5.35 -1.67 -14.76
CA LEU A 212 6.11 -2.64 -15.56
C LEU A 212 5.46 -2.95 -16.91
N GLY A 213 4.14 -2.74 -17.05
CA GLY A 213 3.42 -3.13 -18.26
C GLY A 213 2.00 -2.56 -18.34
N PRO A 214 1.26 -2.90 -19.40
CA PRO A 214 -0.14 -2.49 -19.58
C PRO A 214 -1.05 -3.16 -18.52
N PRO A 215 -2.31 -2.71 -18.38
CA PRO A 215 -3.27 -3.28 -17.43
C PRO A 215 -3.45 -4.80 -17.51
N SER A 216 -3.22 -5.38 -18.67
CA SER A 216 -3.26 -6.85 -18.87
C SER A 216 -2.18 -7.61 -18.12
N LYS A 217 -1.11 -6.94 -17.66
CA LYS A 217 -0.07 -7.51 -16.78
C LYS A 217 -0.42 -7.42 -15.30
N GLY A 218 -1.49 -6.69 -14.96
CA GLY A 218 -1.95 -6.55 -13.57
C GLY A 218 -1.02 -5.74 -12.69
N GLN A 219 -0.97 -6.11 -11.41
CA GLN A 219 -0.12 -5.54 -10.37
C GLN A 219 0.77 -6.66 -9.79
N PRO A 220 1.87 -7.02 -10.46
CA PRO A 220 2.71 -8.11 -10.00
C PRO A 220 3.40 -7.79 -8.68
N VAL A 221 3.41 -8.78 -7.78
CA VAL A 221 4.19 -8.77 -6.55
C VAL A 221 5.28 -9.84 -6.72
N VAL A 222 6.50 -9.39 -6.91
CA VAL A 222 7.64 -10.28 -7.17
C VAL A 222 8.31 -10.64 -5.86
N MET A 223 8.16 -11.88 -5.43
CA MET A 223 8.70 -12.39 -4.17
C MET A 223 10.10 -12.98 -4.38
N LEU A 224 11.03 -12.59 -3.51
CA LEU A 224 12.39 -13.13 -3.46
C LEU A 224 12.59 -13.86 -2.14
N PRO A 225 12.93 -15.17 -2.14
CA PRO A 225 13.22 -15.92 -0.93
C PRO A 225 14.38 -15.29 -0.15
N PHE A 226 14.31 -15.33 1.18
CA PHE A 226 15.39 -14.75 2.02
C PHE A 226 16.75 -15.34 1.71
N GLU A 227 16.82 -16.64 1.42
CA GLU A 227 18.07 -17.32 1.08
C GLU A 227 18.75 -16.71 -0.16
N ALA A 228 17.96 -16.19 -1.11
CA ALA A 228 18.49 -15.59 -2.33
C ALA A 228 19.01 -14.16 -2.13
N ILE A 229 18.56 -13.46 -1.06
CA ILE A 229 18.84 -12.04 -0.86
C ILE A 229 19.53 -11.71 0.47
N GLU A 230 19.77 -12.69 1.35
CA GLU A 230 20.31 -12.44 2.70
C GLU A 230 21.62 -11.64 2.68
N HIS A 231 22.51 -11.93 1.75
CA HIS A 231 23.78 -11.24 1.57
C HIS A 231 23.66 -9.79 1.09
N LEU A 232 22.48 -9.42 0.55
CA LEU A 232 22.14 -8.07 0.09
C LEU A 232 21.51 -7.21 1.20
N LEU A 233 21.10 -7.83 2.31
CA LEU A 233 20.44 -7.13 3.41
C LEU A 233 21.44 -6.35 4.28
N GLN A 234 20.97 -5.23 4.84
CA GLN A 234 21.69 -4.55 5.93
C GLN A 234 21.78 -5.49 7.13
N PRO A 235 22.95 -5.54 7.82
CA PRO A 235 23.14 -6.45 8.95
C PRO A 235 22.10 -6.26 10.08
N ALA A 236 21.72 -5.03 10.36
CA ALA A 236 20.73 -4.71 11.37
C ALA A 236 19.34 -5.27 11.00
N PHE A 237 18.91 -5.09 9.74
CA PHE A 237 17.65 -5.62 9.25
C PHE A 237 17.66 -7.15 9.18
N ALA A 238 18.74 -7.76 8.73
CA ALA A 238 18.89 -9.22 8.72
C ALA A 238 18.79 -9.82 10.14
N ALA A 239 19.33 -9.16 11.15
CA ALA A 239 19.18 -9.58 12.55
C ALA A 239 17.73 -9.50 13.04
N GLN A 240 17.02 -8.40 12.75
CA GLN A 240 15.59 -8.28 13.06
C GLN A 240 14.75 -9.36 12.34
N LEU A 241 15.09 -9.65 11.09
CA LEU A 241 14.38 -10.64 10.28
C LEU A 241 14.54 -12.07 10.83
N ARG A 242 15.74 -12.43 11.34
CA ARG A 242 15.97 -13.74 11.99
C ARG A 242 15.13 -13.91 13.24
N VAL A 243 15.08 -12.89 14.09
CA VAL A 243 14.22 -12.88 15.28
C VAL A 243 12.75 -13.02 14.87
N ALA A 244 12.31 -12.28 13.86
CA ALA A 244 10.94 -12.31 13.36
C ALA A 244 10.56 -13.66 12.73
N SER A 245 11.49 -14.35 12.06
CA SER A 245 11.24 -15.63 11.38
C SER A 245 11.46 -16.86 12.25
N GLY A 246 11.90 -16.70 13.51
CA GLY A 246 12.25 -17.81 14.41
C GLY A 246 13.44 -18.64 13.91
N ARG A 247 14.24 -18.10 13.00
CA ARG A 247 15.44 -18.77 12.48
C ARG A 247 16.62 -18.56 13.44
N PRO A 248 17.41 -19.61 13.72
CA PRO A 248 18.59 -19.50 14.58
C PRO A 248 19.68 -18.63 13.98
#